data_34a5dd3f20c78888ba2ef15c69379e43
#
_entry.id   34a5dd3f20c78888ba2ef15c69379e43
#
_cell.length_a   1.000
_cell.length_b   1.000
_cell.length_c   1.000
_cell.angle_alpha   90.00
_cell.angle_beta   90.00
_cell.angle_gamma   90.00
#
_symmetry.space_group_name_H-M   'P 1'
#
loop_
_entity.id
_entity.type
_entity.pdbx_description
1 polymer ?
#
loop_
_entity_poly.entity_id
_entity_poly.type
_entity_poly.pdbx_seq_one_letter_code
_entity_poly.pdbx_strand_id
1 'polypeptide(L)'
;MKRTVLAIALMLGAVCANAQETTSSGDLYQGLTRKIAFERMIPPHGLEITYDKTVHIIFPSAVRYVDLGSPNLIAGKADGAENVIRVKATVKDFHEETNMSVITEDGAFYTFNVKYANEPLLLNVEMADFIHDGESVNRPNNAMEVYLKELGSESPMLVKLIMKSIHKEDRRTVKHIGSKSFGIQYLLKGLYSHNGLLYFHTELRNKSNVPFDIDFITFKIVDKKVAKQTAMQEQVLLPLRAYNYTICVAGQKSERTVFTLQKFTIPDDKQLIVEMHEKNGGRHQSFVVENEDLVRAREINELKVK
;
A
#
# COMPACT_ATOMS: atom_id res chain seq x y z
N MET A 1 -76.75 2.87 26.26
CA MET A 1 -75.72 1.83 26.29
C MET A 1 -74.73 1.86 25.08
N LYS A 2 -75.13 2.08 23.83
CA LYS A 2 -74.20 2.12 22.66
C LYS A 2 -73.25 3.32 22.63
N ARG A 3 -73.63 4.47 23.20
CA ARG A 3 -72.78 5.71 23.24
C ARG A 3 -71.67 5.67 24.29
N THR A 4 -71.93 4.99 25.43
CA THR A 4 -70.93 4.84 26.50
C THR A 4 -69.86 3.81 26.15
N VAL A 5 -70.17 2.79 25.39
CA VAL A 5 -69.18 1.79 24.91
C VAL A 5 -68.23 2.40 23.87
N LEU A 6 -68.73 3.33 23.04
CA LEU A 6 -67.92 4.01 22.02
C LEU A 6 -66.91 4.99 22.68
N ALA A 7 -67.31 5.66 23.77
CA ALA A 7 -66.40 6.56 24.51
C ALA A 7 -65.28 5.83 25.26
N ILE A 8 -65.57 4.63 25.77
CA ILE A 8 -64.55 3.79 26.44
C ILE A 8 -63.58 3.21 25.41
N ALA A 9 -64.02 2.80 24.22
CA ALA A 9 -63.16 2.34 23.14
C ALA A 9 -62.23 3.45 22.60
N LEU A 10 -62.70 4.71 22.54
CA LEU A 10 -61.87 5.86 22.17
C LEU A 10 -60.85 6.24 23.24
N MET A 11 -61.16 6.09 24.52
CA MET A 11 -60.21 6.32 25.61
C MET A 11 -59.14 5.21 25.69
N LEU A 12 -59.44 3.94 25.42
CA LEU A 12 -58.44 2.88 25.36
C LEU A 12 -57.51 3.01 24.14
N GLY A 13 -58.01 3.54 23.01
CA GLY A 13 -57.18 3.81 21.83
C GLY A 13 -56.20 4.96 22.03
N ALA A 14 -56.50 5.95 22.89
CA ALA A 14 -55.61 7.07 23.18
C ALA A 14 -54.45 6.71 24.15
N VAL A 15 -54.57 5.65 24.95
CA VAL A 15 -53.50 5.21 25.87
C VAL A 15 -52.44 4.37 25.15
N CYS A 16 -52.73 3.77 24.01
CA CYS A 16 -51.75 3.03 23.24
C CYS A 16 -50.88 3.88 22.28
N ALA A 17 -51.19 5.17 22.14
CA ALA A 17 -50.44 6.06 21.24
C ALA A 17 -49.25 6.77 21.92
N ASN A 18 -49.04 6.58 23.21
CA ASN A 18 -47.81 6.99 23.90
C ASN A 18 -46.89 5.79 24.14
N ALA A 19 -46.49 5.10 23.04
CA ALA A 19 -45.26 4.34 23.04
C ALA A 19 -44.14 5.40 23.14
N GLN A 20 -43.77 5.74 24.35
CA GLN A 20 -42.57 6.49 24.63
C GLN A 20 -41.41 5.80 23.92
N GLU A 21 -40.83 6.50 22.99
CA GLU A 21 -39.44 6.28 22.66
C GLU A 21 -38.66 6.31 23.97
N THR A 22 -38.21 5.17 24.44
CA THR A 22 -37.21 5.11 25.52
C THR A 22 -35.98 5.78 24.98
N THR A 23 -35.87 7.10 25.16
CA THR A 23 -34.59 7.79 25.05
C THR A 23 -33.67 7.09 26.02
N SER A 24 -32.74 6.31 25.49
CA SER A 24 -31.64 5.75 26.26
C SER A 24 -30.95 6.94 26.96
N SER A 25 -31.10 6.99 28.26
CA SER A 25 -30.44 7.98 29.12
C SER A 25 -28.93 7.72 29.11
N GLY A 26 -28.23 8.16 28.10
CA GLY A 26 -26.78 7.91 28.03
C GLY A 26 -26.06 8.66 26.95
N ASP A 27 -26.73 9.39 26.09
CA ASP A 27 -26.04 10.14 25.06
C ASP A 27 -25.59 11.51 25.59
N LEU A 28 -24.49 11.53 26.32
CA LEU A 28 -23.81 12.75 26.81
C LEU A 28 -23.42 13.71 25.68
N TYR A 29 -23.48 13.25 24.43
CA TYR A 29 -23.06 13.99 23.25
C TYR A 29 -24.23 14.33 22.31
N GLN A 30 -25.47 14.22 22.75
CA GLN A 30 -26.65 14.52 21.94
C GLN A 30 -26.55 15.93 21.33
N GLY A 31 -26.53 16.00 20.00
CA GLY A 31 -26.39 17.23 19.23
C GLY A 31 -24.96 17.71 18.99
N LEU A 32 -23.94 17.11 19.64
CA LEU A 32 -22.52 17.45 19.46
C LEU A 32 -21.78 16.48 18.54
N THR A 33 -22.31 15.26 18.37
CA THR A 33 -21.69 14.24 17.50
C THR A 33 -22.57 13.93 16.31
N ARG A 34 -21.94 13.68 15.16
CA ARG A 34 -22.62 13.18 13.97
C ARG A 34 -22.66 11.65 14.02
N LYS A 35 -23.80 11.06 13.74
CA LYS A 35 -23.93 9.60 13.58
C LYS A 35 -23.12 9.16 12.36
N ILE A 36 -22.33 8.10 12.53
CA ILE A 36 -21.64 7.44 11.41
C ILE A 36 -22.66 6.60 10.66
N ALA A 37 -22.79 6.81 9.34
CA ALA A 37 -23.67 5.99 8.53
C ALA A 37 -23.11 4.55 8.44
N PHE A 38 -24.03 3.57 8.47
CA PHE A 38 -23.65 2.14 8.50
C PHE A 38 -22.76 1.76 7.30
N GLU A 39 -23.02 2.34 6.13
CA GLU A 39 -22.26 2.11 4.90
C GLU A 39 -20.81 2.61 4.97
N ARG A 40 -20.50 3.44 5.97
CA ARG A 40 -19.13 3.95 6.24
C ARG A 40 -18.40 3.17 7.33
N MET A 41 -19.06 2.21 7.94
CA MET A 41 -18.43 1.35 8.95
C MET A 41 -17.67 0.22 8.25
N ILE A 42 -16.44 -0.03 8.67
CA ILE A 42 -15.65 -1.18 8.25
C ILE A 42 -15.87 -2.26 9.31
N PRO A 43 -16.60 -3.35 9.00
CA PRO A 43 -16.81 -4.41 9.98
C PRO A 43 -15.48 -5.12 10.27
N PRO A 44 -15.14 -5.35 11.55
CA PRO A 44 -13.94 -6.09 11.91
C PRO A 44 -14.09 -7.59 11.58
N HIS A 45 -12.97 -8.22 11.24
CA HIS A 45 -12.88 -9.69 11.16
C HIS A 45 -12.80 -10.27 12.57
N GLY A 46 -13.52 -11.36 12.83
CA GLY A 46 -13.40 -12.10 14.09
C GLY A 46 -12.06 -12.85 14.15
N LEU A 47 -11.32 -12.72 15.25
CA LEU A 47 -10.05 -13.40 15.46
C LEU A 47 -10.02 -14.02 16.86
N GLU A 48 -9.79 -15.34 16.94
CA GLU A 48 -9.56 -16.02 18.20
C GLU A 48 -8.06 -16.24 18.40
N ILE A 49 -7.58 -15.94 19.60
CA ILE A 49 -6.19 -16.14 19.98
C ILE A 49 -6.09 -16.87 21.33
N THR A 50 -4.95 -17.47 21.59
CA THR A 50 -4.68 -18.17 22.86
C THR A 50 -3.28 -17.85 23.37
N TYR A 51 -3.03 -18.18 24.64
CA TYR A 51 -1.71 -18.04 25.24
C TYR A 51 -0.74 -19.13 24.76
N ASP A 52 -1.21 -20.34 24.51
CA ASP A 52 -0.34 -21.50 24.25
C ASP A 52 -0.03 -21.75 22.77
N LYS A 53 -0.80 -21.15 21.84
CA LYS A 53 -0.60 -21.27 20.39
C LYS A 53 -0.47 -19.90 19.75
N THR A 54 0.19 -19.82 18.62
CA THR A 54 0.35 -18.60 17.82
C THR A 54 -0.57 -18.66 16.60
N VAL A 55 -1.31 -17.61 16.38
CA VAL A 55 -2.10 -17.41 15.15
C VAL A 55 -1.27 -16.66 14.13
N HIS A 56 -1.25 -17.13 12.90
CA HIS A 56 -0.60 -16.48 11.77
C HIS A 56 -1.64 -15.89 10.82
N ILE A 57 -1.44 -14.65 10.44
CA ILE A 57 -2.29 -13.95 9.48
C ILE A 57 -1.42 -13.57 8.28
N ILE A 58 -1.79 -14.07 7.11
CA ILE A 58 -1.07 -13.87 5.85
C ILE A 58 -1.83 -12.81 5.05
N PHE A 59 -1.16 -11.72 4.72
CA PHE A 59 -1.72 -10.61 3.96
C PHE A 59 -1.25 -10.66 2.49
N PRO A 60 -2.01 -10.11 1.54
CA PRO A 60 -1.61 -10.09 0.12
C PRO A 60 -0.43 -9.15 -0.16
N SER A 61 -0.10 -8.25 0.76
CA SER A 61 1.02 -7.31 0.65
C SER A 61 1.77 -7.21 1.98
N ALA A 62 3.02 -6.73 1.94
CA ALA A 62 3.84 -6.56 3.12
C ALA A 62 3.13 -5.69 4.18
N VAL A 63 3.26 -6.07 5.44
CA VAL A 63 2.64 -5.34 6.55
C VAL A 63 3.54 -4.16 6.93
N ARG A 64 2.94 -2.98 6.95
CA ARG A 64 3.59 -1.73 7.31
C ARG A 64 3.40 -1.35 8.77
N TYR A 65 2.19 -1.49 9.26
CA TYR A 65 1.80 -1.03 10.58
C TYR A 65 0.84 -2.02 11.25
N VAL A 66 1.02 -2.23 12.54
CA VAL A 66 0.12 -3.01 13.39
C VAL A 66 -0.16 -2.20 14.65
N ASP A 67 -1.43 -2.07 14.99
CA ASP A 67 -1.90 -1.45 16.22
C ASP A 67 -2.69 -2.46 17.06
N LEU A 68 -2.37 -2.54 18.34
CA LEU A 68 -2.99 -3.46 19.29
C LEU A 68 -3.80 -2.67 20.32
N GLY A 69 -5.08 -2.94 20.43
CA GLY A 69 -5.98 -2.26 21.32
C GLY A 69 -5.81 -2.61 22.82
N SER A 70 -5.03 -3.64 23.13
CA SER A 70 -4.81 -4.09 24.51
C SER A 70 -3.41 -4.67 24.72
N PRO A 71 -2.79 -4.50 25.90
CA PRO A 71 -1.55 -5.17 26.27
C PRO A 71 -1.69 -6.68 26.42
N ASN A 72 -2.92 -7.21 26.44
CA ASN A 72 -3.17 -8.66 26.45
C ASN A 72 -2.82 -9.35 25.13
N LEU A 73 -2.47 -8.58 24.11
CA LEU A 73 -2.03 -9.05 22.80
C LEU A 73 -0.55 -8.80 22.60
N ILE A 74 0.10 -9.69 21.88
CA ILE A 74 1.41 -9.44 21.26
C ILE A 74 1.32 -9.84 19.79
N ALA A 75 1.83 -8.97 18.94
CA ALA A 75 1.95 -9.24 17.51
C ALA A 75 3.32 -8.83 17.00
N GLY A 76 3.79 -9.51 15.96
CA GLY A 76 5.04 -9.20 15.30
C GLY A 76 5.09 -9.82 13.91
N LYS A 77 5.88 -9.23 13.01
CA LYS A 77 6.16 -9.84 11.72
C LYS A 77 6.88 -11.17 11.89
N ALA A 78 6.62 -12.11 11.01
CA ALA A 78 7.41 -13.35 10.95
C ALA A 78 8.76 -13.05 10.30
N ASP A 79 9.82 -13.66 10.83
CA ASP A 79 11.17 -13.45 10.31
C ASP A 79 11.28 -13.91 8.85
N GLY A 80 11.70 -13.01 7.98
CA GLY A 80 11.81 -13.27 6.54
C GLY A 80 10.50 -13.32 5.76
N ALA A 81 9.34 -12.99 6.40
CA ALA A 81 8.05 -12.93 5.75
C ALA A 81 7.32 -11.62 6.10
N GLU A 82 7.56 -10.59 5.33
CA GLU A 82 7.06 -9.22 5.57
C GLU A 82 5.52 -9.11 5.52
N ASN A 83 4.85 -10.06 4.90
CA ASN A 83 3.40 -10.11 4.76
C ASN A 83 2.71 -11.05 5.78
N VAL A 84 3.44 -11.58 6.76
CA VAL A 84 2.90 -12.48 7.77
C VAL A 84 3.01 -11.86 9.16
N ILE A 85 1.89 -11.77 9.86
CA ILE A 85 1.84 -11.34 11.27
C ILE A 85 1.57 -12.56 12.16
N ARG A 86 2.36 -12.68 13.21
CA ARG A 86 2.16 -13.62 14.31
C ARG A 86 1.43 -12.91 15.43
N VAL A 87 0.31 -13.46 15.89
CA VAL A 87 -0.48 -12.90 16.99
C VAL A 87 -0.65 -13.95 18.09
N LYS A 88 -0.52 -13.54 19.33
CA LYS A 88 -0.65 -14.39 20.50
C LYS A 88 -1.19 -13.62 21.71
N ALA A 89 -1.86 -14.27 22.62
CA ALA A 89 -2.21 -13.71 23.90
C ALA A 89 -0.99 -13.65 24.85
N THR A 90 -0.84 -12.56 25.59
CA THR A 90 0.21 -12.38 26.62
C THR A 90 -0.24 -12.92 27.98
N VAL A 91 -1.55 -13.02 28.20
CA VAL A 91 -2.19 -13.55 29.40
C VAL A 91 -3.24 -14.59 29.04
N LYS A 92 -3.47 -15.54 29.96
CA LYS A 92 -4.52 -16.55 29.80
C LYS A 92 -5.88 -15.99 30.21
N ASP A 93 -6.92 -16.49 29.53
CA ASP A 93 -8.33 -16.33 29.93
C ASP A 93 -8.78 -14.85 30.14
N PHE A 94 -8.29 -13.93 29.29
CA PHE A 94 -8.84 -12.59 29.33
C PHE A 94 -10.26 -12.56 28.76
N HIS A 95 -11.18 -11.89 29.46
CA HIS A 95 -12.61 -11.91 29.13
C HIS A 95 -13.05 -10.80 28.19
N GLU A 96 -12.31 -9.70 28.17
CA GLU A 96 -12.68 -8.51 27.38
C GLU A 96 -12.23 -8.66 25.94
N GLU A 97 -13.16 -8.51 25.00
CA GLU A 97 -12.82 -8.40 23.59
C GLU A 97 -12.00 -7.11 23.35
N THR A 98 -11.06 -7.19 22.42
CA THR A 98 -10.22 -6.08 22.06
C THR A 98 -10.08 -6.01 20.52
N ASN A 99 -9.33 -5.04 20.02
CA ASN A 99 -9.15 -4.89 18.60
C ASN A 99 -7.68 -4.94 18.19
N MET A 100 -7.47 -5.26 16.93
CA MET A 100 -6.19 -5.13 16.25
C MET A 100 -6.44 -4.51 14.87
N SER A 101 -5.59 -3.56 14.47
CA SER A 101 -5.64 -2.96 13.15
C SER A 101 -4.31 -3.16 12.42
N VAL A 102 -4.37 -3.44 11.14
CA VAL A 102 -3.20 -3.68 10.29
C VAL A 102 -3.30 -2.84 9.03
N ILE A 103 -2.19 -2.19 8.65
CA ILE A 103 -2.04 -1.47 7.39
C ILE A 103 -0.94 -2.14 6.59
N THR A 104 -1.23 -2.45 5.33
CA THR A 104 -0.26 -3.03 4.40
C THR A 104 0.36 -1.98 3.49
N GLU A 105 1.47 -2.31 2.83
CA GLU A 105 2.23 -1.42 1.96
C GLU A 105 1.43 -0.90 0.75
N ASP A 106 0.41 -1.64 0.31
CA ASP A 106 -0.52 -1.23 -0.73
C ASP A 106 -1.66 -0.33 -0.22
N GLY A 107 -1.64 0.05 1.07
CA GLY A 107 -2.61 0.92 1.71
C GLY A 107 -3.91 0.24 2.12
N ALA A 108 -4.00 -1.09 2.06
CA ALA A 108 -5.17 -1.77 2.56
C ALA A 108 -5.22 -1.74 4.10
N PHE A 109 -6.42 -1.49 4.64
CA PHE A 109 -6.69 -1.43 6.08
C PHE A 109 -7.53 -2.62 6.50
N TYR A 110 -7.01 -3.40 7.45
CA TYR A 110 -7.68 -4.56 8.04
C TYR A 110 -7.93 -4.29 9.51
N THR A 111 -9.12 -4.59 9.99
CA THR A 111 -9.47 -4.50 11.41
C THR A 111 -10.01 -5.83 11.92
N PHE A 112 -9.63 -6.17 13.14
CA PHE A 112 -9.97 -7.42 13.79
C PHE A 112 -10.63 -7.13 15.14
N ASN A 113 -11.70 -7.85 15.45
CA ASN A 113 -12.21 -8.00 16.81
C ASN A 113 -11.60 -9.26 17.40
N VAL A 114 -10.80 -9.10 18.44
CA VAL A 114 -9.96 -10.17 19.00
C VAL A 114 -10.49 -10.62 20.33
N LYS A 115 -10.70 -11.92 20.48
CA LYS A 115 -11.10 -12.55 21.73
C LYS A 115 -10.18 -13.72 22.10
N TYR A 116 -10.12 -14.03 23.38
CA TYR A 116 -9.43 -15.20 23.87
C TYR A 116 -10.27 -16.46 23.62
N ALA A 117 -9.61 -17.53 23.20
CA ALA A 117 -10.18 -18.86 23.13
C ALA A 117 -9.12 -19.90 23.52
N ASN A 118 -9.45 -20.84 24.43
CA ASN A 118 -8.50 -21.89 24.81
C ASN A 118 -8.09 -22.77 23.61
N GLU A 119 -9.04 -23.02 22.71
CA GLU A 119 -8.84 -23.72 21.44
C GLU A 119 -9.35 -22.84 20.29
N PRO A 120 -8.50 -21.98 19.71
CA PRO A 120 -8.88 -21.16 18.56
C PRO A 120 -9.29 -22.02 17.38
N LEU A 121 -10.36 -21.65 16.72
CA LEU A 121 -10.87 -22.38 15.55
C LEU A 121 -9.87 -22.39 14.39
N LEU A 122 -9.16 -21.27 14.19
CA LEU A 122 -8.20 -21.08 13.10
C LEU A 122 -6.86 -20.62 13.67
N LEU A 123 -5.77 -21.30 13.29
CA LEU A 123 -4.41 -20.89 13.63
C LEU A 123 -3.67 -20.20 12.47
N ASN A 124 -4.19 -20.37 11.25
CA ASN A 124 -3.64 -19.71 10.06
C ASN A 124 -4.79 -19.11 9.28
N VAL A 125 -4.70 -17.80 9.02
CA VAL A 125 -5.72 -17.02 8.32
C VAL A 125 -5.07 -16.36 7.11
N GLU A 126 -5.62 -16.57 5.92
CA GLU A 126 -5.21 -15.90 4.70
C GLU A 126 -6.21 -14.81 4.34
N MET A 127 -5.71 -13.58 4.16
CA MET A 127 -6.54 -12.42 3.86
C MET A 127 -6.70 -12.16 2.36
N ALA A 128 -6.05 -12.94 1.49
CA ALA A 128 -6.06 -12.73 0.05
C ALA A 128 -7.45 -12.87 -0.56
N ASP A 129 -8.23 -13.84 -0.14
CA ASP A 129 -9.55 -14.14 -0.68
C ASP A 129 -10.62 -13.09 -0.34
N PHE A 130 -10.41 -12.31 0.72
CA PHE A 130 -11.34 -11.24 1.12
C PHE A 130 -11.30 -10.01 0.21
N ILE A 131 -10.30 -9.90 -0.66
CA ILE A 131 -10.13 -8.78 -1.60
C ILE A 131 -10.64 -9.11 -3.00
N HIS A 132 -10.74 -10.40 -3.35
CA HIS A 132 -11.03 -10.86 -4.71
C HIS A 132 -12.45 -11.34 -4.95
N ASP A 133 -13.29 -11.50 -3.92
CA ASP A 133 -14.71 -11.71 -4.17
C ASP A 133 -15.29 -10.44 -4.78
N GLY A 134 -15.53 -10.50 -6.11
CA GLY A 134 -16.11 -9.44 -6.91
C GLY A 134 -17.53 -9.01 -6.47
N GLU A 135 -17.98 -9.51 -5.34
CA GLU A 135 -19.18 -9.15 -4.60
C GLU A 135 -18.91 -8.28 -3.36
N SER A 136 -17.71 -7.80 -3.12
CA SER A 136 -17.53 -6.61 -2.28
C SER A 136 -18.09 -5.40 -3.04
N VAL A 137 -19.27 -5.63 -3.40
CA VAL A 137 -20.30 -4.83 -3.96
C VAL A 137 -20.44 -3.58 -3.15
N ASN A 138 -20.41 -2.47 -3.84
CA ASN A 138 -20.89 -1.18 -3.36
C ASN A 138 -20.19 -0.69 -2.09
N ARG A 139 -18.87 -0.75 -2.03
CA ARG A 139 -18.18 0.33 -1.33
C ARG A 139 -18.44 1.56 -2.21
N PRO A 140 -19.20 2.55 -1.72
CA PRO A 140 -19.31 3.80 -2.44
C PRO A 140 -17.88 4.29 -2.71
N ASN A 141 -17.65 5.03 -3.79
CA ASN A 141 -16.36 5.59 -4.22
C ASN A 141 -15.63 6.44 -3.16
N ASN A 142 -16.09 6.43 -1.94
CA ASN A 142 -15.57 7.11 -0.75
C ASN A 142 -14.94 6.14 0.26
N ALA A 143 -14.44 4.97 -0.16
CA ALA A 143 -13.60 4.17 0.73
C ALA A 143 -12.44 5.05 1.20
N MET A 144 -12.33 5.23 2.54
CA MET A 144 -11.23 6.00 3.12
C MET A 144 -9.91 5.38 2.67
N GLU A 145 -9.15 6.14 1.88
CA GLU A 145 -7.83 5.74 1.47
C GLU A 145 -6.85 6.00 2.61
N VAL A 146 -5.94 5.04 2.83
CA VAL A 146 -4.84 5.22 3.78
C VAL A 146 -3.71 5.96 3.07
N TYR A 147 -3.34 7.11 3.61
CA TYR A 147 -2.22 7.91 3.10
C TYR A 147 -0.94 7.58 3.87
N LEU A 148 0.12 7.30 3.15
CA LEU A 148 1.44 7.05 3.73
C LEU A 148 2.31 8.31 3.54
N LYS A 149 2.91 8.78 4.63
CA LYS A 149 3.65 10.06 4.67
C LYS A 149 4.67 10.21 3.53
N GLU A 150 5.36 9.14 3.15
CA GLU A 150 6.36 9.14 2.09
C GLU A 150 5.76 9.29 0.67
N LEU A 151 4.47 9.02 0.49
CA LEU A 151 3.75 9.21 -0.77
C LEU A 151 3.07 10.59 -0.85
N GLY A 152 3.24 11.44 0.18
CA GLY A 152 2.63 12.76 0.24
C GLY A 152 1.11 12.69 0.35
N SER A 153 0.41 13.30 -0.60
CA SER A 153 -1.06 13.30 -0.67
C SER A 153 -1.66 12.11 -1.42
N GLU A 154 -0.81 11.23 -1.98
CA GLU A 154 -1.27 10.14 -2.82
C GLU A 154 -1.51 8.86 -2.02
N SER A 155 -2.61 8.16 -2.34
CA SER A 155 -2.86 6.85 -1.77
C SER A 155 -1.95 5.79 -2.42
N PRO A 156 -1.50 4.78 -1.67
CA PRO A 156 -0.72 3.67 -2.23
C PRO A 156 -1.43 2.95 -3.38
N MET A 157 -2.76 2.86 -3.32
CA MET A 157 -3.58 2.26 -4.37
C MET A 157 -3.49 3.06 -5.68
N LEU A 158 -3.61 4.40 -5.60
CA LEU A 158 -3.51 5.26 -6.77
C LEU A 158 -2.10 5.20 -7.38
N VAL A 159 -1.05 5.24 -6.55
CA VAL A 159 0.34 5.09 -7.00
C VAL A 159 0.53 3.76 -7.74
N LYS A 160 0.00 2.65 -7.20
CA LYS A 160 0.03 1.33 -7.85
C LYS A 160 -0.72 1.32 -9.20
N LEU A 161 -1.91 1.94 -9.28
CA LEU A 161 -2.68 2.05 -10.51
C LEU A 161 -1.94 2.86 -11.59
N ILE A 162 -1.32 3.97 -11.20
CA ILE A 162 -0.49 4.79 -12.08
C ILE A 162 0.68 3.97 -12.64
N MET A 163 1.44 3.30 -11.76
CA MET A 163 2.58 2.46 -12.17
C MET A 163 2.14 1.35 -13.12
N LYS A 164 1.03 0.66 -12.81
CA LYS A 164 0.42 -0.37 -13.67
C LYS A 164 0.00 0.19 -15.02
N SER A 165 -0.58 1.38 -15.07
CA SER A 165 -1.00 2.04 -16.31
C SER A 165 0.20 2.40 -17.19
N ILE A 166 1.25 2.98 -16.61
CA ILE A 166 2.53 3.28 -17.30
C ILE A 166 3.13 1.99 -17.88
N HIS A 167 3.19 0.93 -17.07
CA HIS A 167 3.73 -0.36 -17.49
C HIS A 167 2.91 -0.99 -18.62
N LYS A 168 1.56 -0.92 -18.54
CA LYS A 168 0.65 -1.48 -19.54
C LYS A 168 0.68 -0.72 -20.86
N GLU A 169 0.70 0.63 -20.80
CA GLU A 169 0.76 1.48 -21.99
C GLU A 169 2.06 1.28 -22.77
N ASP A 170 3.13 0.96 -22.08
CA ASP A 170 4.46 0.65 -22.62
C ASP A 170 5.01 1.69 -23.61
N ARG A 171 4.64 2.94 -23.45
CA ARG A 171 5.00 4.02 -24.36
C ARG A 171 6.45 4.46 -24.13
N ARG A 172 7.23 4.50 -25.21
CA ARG A 172 8.59 5.05 -25.16
C ARG A 172 8.57 6.56 -25.48
N THR A 173 8.65 7.37 -24.43
CA THR A 173 8.69 8.86 -24.53
C THR A 173 10.11 9.39 -24.50
N VAL A 174 11.02 8.71 -23.79
CA VAL A 174 12.45 9.03 -23.70
C VAL A 174 13.22 8.11 -24.65
N LYS A 175 14.00 8.68 -25.58
CA LYS A 175 14.69 7.90 -26.63
C LYS A 175 16.21 7.93 -26.51
N HIS A 176 16.77 8.90 -25.78
CA HIS A 176 18.21 9.18 -25.75
C HIS A 176 18.90 8.69 -24.46
N ILE A 177 18.15 8.20 -23.45
CA ILE A 177 18.72 7.77 -22.18
C ILE A 177 18.76 6.25 -22.09
N GLY A 178 19.93 5.71 -21.82
CA GLY A 178 20.16 4.29 -21.64
C GLY A 178 21.61 3.89 -21.81
N SER A 179 21.90 2.63 -21.50
CA SER A 179 23.21 2.00 -21.71
C SER A 179 23.09 0.71 -22.50
N LYS A 180 24.19 0.32 -23.12
CA LYS A 180 24.30 -0.94 -23.84
C LYS A 180 25.74 -1.45 -23.76
N SER A 181 25.94 -2.55 -23.05
CA SER A 181 27.23 -3.24 -22.95
C SER A 181 27.02 -4.73 -22.67
N PHE A 182 27.97 -5.56 -23.05
CA PHE A 182 27.98 -7.01 -22.77
C PHE A 182 26.70 -7.77 -23.12
N GLY A 183 26.01 -7.36 -24.19
CA GLY A 183 24.74 -7.96 -24.59
C GLY A 183 23.53 -7.53 -23.73
N ILE A 184 23.74 -6.67 -22.76
CA ILE A 184 22.68 -6.09 -21.92
C ILE A 184 22.38 -4.66 -22.41
N GLN A 185 21.11 -4.29 -22.40
CA GLN A 185 20.67 -2.94 -22.70
C GLN A 185 19.71 -2.47 -21.58
N TYR A 186 20.03 -1.40 -20.90
CA TYR A 186 19.20 -0.77 -19.88
C TYR A 186 18.76 0.60 -20.34
N LEU A 187 17.44 0.83 -20.41
CA LEU A 187 16.83 2.00 -21.02
C LEU A 187 15.88 2.71 -20.05
N LEU A 188 15.89 4.03 -20.07
CA LEU A 188 14.77 4.83 -19.57
C LEU A 188 13.76 5.02 -20.71
N LYS A 189 12.60 4.39 -20.62
CA LYS A 189 11.54 4.47 -21.64
C LYS A 189 10.65 5.70 -21.47
N GLY A 190 10.41 6.09 -20.24
CA GLY A 190 9.56 7.22 -19.93
C GLY A 190 9.82 7.78 -18.54
N LEU A 191 9.56 9.08 -18.40
CA LEU A 191 9.63 9.80 -17.14
C LEU A 191 8.31 10.55 -16.98
N TYR A 192 7.65 10.37 -15.83
CA TYR A 192 6.34 10.95 -15.56
C TYR A 192 6.33 11.63 -14.19
N SER A 193 5.45 12.60 -14.02
CA SER A 193 5.25 13.30 -12.74
C SER A 193 3.78 13.35 -12.35
N HIS A 194 3.49 13.23 -11.07
CA HIS A 194 2.17 13.40 -10.49
C HIS A 194 2.27 13.75 -9.02
N ASN A 195 1.64 14.83 -8.60
CA ASN A 195 1.48 15.25 -7.20
C ASN A 195 2.70 15.04 -6.29
N GLY A 196 3.86 15.52 -6.73
CA GLY A 196 5.09 15.40 -5.94
C GLY A 196 5.80 14.05 -6.02
N LEU A 197 5.40 13.19 -6.94
CA LEU A 197 6.05 11.92 -7.25
C LEU A 197 6.59 11.92 -8.67
N LEU A 198 7.70 11.23 -8.87
CA LEU A 198 8.32 10.94 -10.17
C LEU A 198 8.27 9.44 -10.44
N TYR A 199 7.91 9.08 -11.68
CA TYR A 199 7.81 7.69 -12.12
C TYR A 199 8.79 7.43 -13.25
N PHE A 200 9.71 6.51 -13.02
CA PHE A 200 10.75 6.10 -13.97
C PHE A 200 10.34 4.77 -14.60
N HIS A 201 9.94 4.78 -15.86
CA HIS A 201 9.66 3.57 -16.62
C HIS A 201 10.93 3.10 -17.31
N THR A 202 11.49 2.00 -16.83
CA THR A 202 12.73 1.40 -17.31
C THR A 202 12.50 0.09 -18.02
N GLU A 203 13.43 -0.30 -18.89
CA GLU A 203 13.43 -1.59 -19.57
C GLU A 203 14.85 -2.17 -19.58
N LEU A 204 14.99 -3.39 -19.09
CA LEU A 204 16.19 -4.18 -19.17
C LEU A 204 16.02 -5.25 -20.25
N ARG A 205 16.86 -5.23 -21.28
CA ARG A 205 16.89 -6.23 -22.36
C ARG A 205 18.16 -7.04 -22.27
N ASN A 206 18.03 -8.32 -22.08
CA ASN A 206 19.13 -9.26 -22.13
C ASN A 206 19.18 -9.91 -23.52
N LYS A 207 20.12 -9.48 -24.35
CA LYS A 207 20.36 -10.06 -25.68
C LYS A 207 21.43 -11.16 -25.67
N SER A 208 21.97 -11.50 -24.52
CA SER A 208 22.86 -12.63 -24.33
C SER A 208 22.07 -13.92 -24.08
N ASN A 209 22.73 -15.06 -24.12
CA ASN A 209 22.12 -16.34 -23.76
C ASN A 209 22.24 -16.66 -22.27
N VAL A 210 23.01 -15.87 -21.53
CA VAL A 210 23.23 -16.04 -20.09
C VAL A 210 22.23 -15.17 -19.31
N PRO A 211 21.49 -15.70 -18.35
CA PRO A 211 20.64 -14.88 -17.47
C PRO A 211 21.39 -13.72 -16.85
N PHE A 212 20.71 -12.63 -16.62
CA PHE A 212 21.21 -11.45 -15.91
C PHE A 212 20.53 -11.39 -14.54
N ASP A 213 21.28 -11.76 -13.52
CA ASP A 213 20.80 -11.71 -12.14
C ASP A 213 21.08 -10.32 -11.56
N ILE A 214 20.03 -9.63 -11.13
CA ILE A 214 20.13 -8.29 -10.57
C ILE A 214 20.49 -8.40 -9.09
N ASP A 215 21.57 -7.74 -8.68
CA ASP A 215 21.95 -7.61 -7.29
C ASP A 215 21.19 -6.44 -6.65
N PHE A 216 21.42 -5.24 -7.17
CA PHE A 216 20.72 -4.04 -6.72
C PHE A 216 20.65 -2.98 -7.83
N ILE A 217 19.75 -2.03 -7.64
CA ILE A 217 19.60 -0.82 -8.47
C ILE A 217 19.75 0.38 -7.56
N THR A 218 20.57 1.35 -7.98
CA THR A 218 20.78 2.61 -7.25
C THR A 218 20.40 3.81 -8.10
N PHE A 219 19.81 4.80 -7.43
CA PHE A 219 19.57 6.13 -7.95
C PHE A 219 20.43 7.08 -7.12
N LYS A 220 21.39 7.77 -7.72
CA LYS A 220 22.27 8.65 -6.97
C LYS A 220 22.53 9.96 -7.72
N ILE A 221 22.46 11.06 -6.99
CA ILE A 221 22.84 12.37 -7.49
C ILE A 221 24.33 12.55 -7.20
N VAL A 222 25.10 12.85 -8.25
CA VAL A 222 26.56 13.04 -8.18
C VAL A 222 26.96 14.32 -8.91
N ASP A 223 28.13 14.84 -8.58
CA ASP A 223 28.72 15.97 -9.27
C ASP A 223 29.12 15.61 -10.71
N LYS A 224 28.85 16.47 -11.70
CA LYS A 224 29.26 16.28 -13.10
C LYS A 224 30.79 16.37 -13.29
N LYS A 225 31.44 17.19 -12.50
CA LYS A 225 32.91 17.40 -12.55
C LYS A 225 33.51 17.03 -11.22
N VAL A 226 34.40 16.05 -11.22
CA VAL A 226 35.21 15.70 -10.06
C VAL A 226 36.50 16.48 -10.13
N ALA A 227 36.69 17.46 -9.26
CA ALA A 227 38.01 18.08 -9.06
C ALA A 227 38.97 17.04 -8.48
N LYS A 228 40.19 16.96 -9.00
CA LYS A 228 41.18 15.89 -8.74
C LYS A 228 41.52 15.59 -7.28
N GLN A 229 40.96 16.27 -6.29
CA GLN A 229 41.26 16.14 -4.88
C GLN A 229 40.08 16.29 -3.92
N THR A 230 38.84 16.26 -4.43
CA THR A 230 37.65 16.43 -3.57
C THR A 230 36.91 15.12 -3.45
N ALA A 231 36.44 14.79 -2.24
CA ALA A 231 35.53 13.64 -2.03
C ALA A 231 34.23 13.88 -2.82
N MET A 232 33.82 12.91 -3.62
CA MET A 232 32.52 12.95 -4.32
C MET A 232 31.41 12.92 -3.28
N GLN A 233 30.54 13.92 -3.33
CA GLN A 233 29.30 13.89 -2.57
C GLN A 233 28.27 13.11 -3.38
N GLU A 234 27.94 11.92 -2.92
CA GLU A 234 26.86 11.11 -3.47
C GLU A 234 25.62 11.23 -2.59
N GLN A 235 24.49 11.57 -3.18
CA GLN A 235 23.21 11.51 -2.51
C GLN A 235 22.41 10.34 -3.10
N VAL A 236 22.24 9.28 -2.33
CA VAL A 236 21.44 8.11 -2.73
C VAL A 236 19.97 8.42 -2.54
N LEU A 237 19.18 8.18 -3.58
CA LEU A 237 17.72 8.26 -3.58
C LEU A 237 17.16 6.84 -3.54
N LEU A 238 16.27 6.59 -2.58
CA LEU A 238 15.61 5.30 -2.46
C LEU A 238 14.24 5.35 -3.17
N PRO A 239 13.97 4.41 -4.09
CA PRO A 239 12.64 4.26 -4.66
C PRO A 239 11.60 3.97 -3.57
N LEU A 240 10.50 4.69 -3.59
CA LEU A 240 9.38 4.50 -2.66
C LEU A 240 8.60 3.23 -3.01
N ARG A 241 8.47 2.95 -4.30
CA ARG A 241 7.75 1.78 -4.84
C ARG A 241 8.41 1.31 -6.13
N ALA A 242 8.25 0.02 -6.41
CA ALA A 242 8.61 -0.59 -7.69
C ALA A 242 7.47 -1.50 -8.16
N TYR A 243 7.07 -1.38 -9.41
CA TYR A 243 6.07 -2.22 -10.04
C TYR A 243 6.73 -3.13 -11.08
N ASN A 244 6.39 -4.41 -11.06
CA ASN A 244 6.98 -5.46 -11.91
C ASN A 244 8.52 -5.54 -11.78
N TYR A 245 9.02 -5.42 -10.55
CA TYR A 245 10.44 -5.60 -10.27
C TYR A 245 10.81 -7.08 -10.35
N THR A 246 11.88 -7.38 -11.07
CA THR A 246 12.43 -8.73 -11.17
C THR A 246 13.87 -8.77 -10.70
N ILE A 247 14.28 -9.88 -10.13
CA ILE A 247 15.66 -10.13 -9.70
C ILE A 247 16.50 -10.86 -10.75
N CYS A 248 15.87 -11.33 -11.84
CA CYS A 248 16.56 -12.04 -12.91
C CYS A 248 15.88 -11.81 -14.26
N VAL A 249 16.65 -11.54 -15.30
CA VAL A 249 16.18 -11.48 -16.70
C VAL A 249 16.84 -12.59 -17.51
N ALA A 250 16.04 -13.55 -17.93
CA ALA A 250 16.52 -14.69 -18.71
C ALA A 250 17.18 -14.24 -20.03
N GLY A 251 18.01 -15.10 -20.59
CA GLY A 251 18.62 -14.86 -21.90
C GLY A 251 17.58 -14.62 -22.98
N GLN A 252 17.85 -13.68 -23.89
CA GLN A 252 16.98 -13.29 -25.02
C GLN A 252 15.60 -12.75 -24.59
N LYS A 253 15.48 -12.26 -23.33
CA LYS A 253 14.25 -11.68 -22.75
C LYS A 253 14.43 -10.21 -22.39
N SER A 254 13.31 -9.56 -22.18
CA SER A 254 13.28 -8.18 -21.66
C SER A 254 12.23 -8.06 -20.55
N GLU A 255 12.56 -7.27 -19.54
CA GLU A 255 11.68 -6.96 -18.43
C GLU A 255 11.58 -5.45 -18.25
N ARG A 256 10.41 -5.00 -17.83
CA ARG A 256 10.12 -3.58 -17.62
C ARG A 256 9.72 -3.36 -16.18
N THR A 257 10.27 -2.30 -15.60
CA THR A 257 9.97 -1.91 -14.21
C THR A 257 9.59 -0.44 -14.17
N VAL A 258 8.61 -0.10 -13.34
CA VAL A 258 8.29 1.29 -13.04
C VAL A 258 8.69 1.55 -11.59
N PHE A 259 9.60 2.51 -11.38
CA PHE A 259 10.00 2.96 -10.05
C PHE A 259 9.32 4.29 -9.73
N THR A 260 8.89 4.44 -8.49
CA THR A 260 8.36 5.71 -7.97
C THR A 260 9.35 6.31 -6.98
N LEU A 261 9.72 7.55 -7.18
CA LEU A 261 10.56 8.33 -6.28
C LEU A 261 9.82 9.60 -5.82
N GLN A 262 10.18 10.11 -4.66
CA GLN A 262 9.75 11.44 -4.27
C GLN A 262 10.32 12.48 -5.25
N LYS A 263 9.57 13.54 -5.54
CA LYS A 263 10.01 14.63 -6.42
C LYS A 263 11.32 15.25 -5.90
N PHE A 264 12.26 15.38 -6.79
CA PHE A 264 13.52 16.10 -6.56
C PHE A 264 13.89 16.90 -7.80
N THR A 265 14.80 17.82 -7.65
CA THR A 265 15.45 18.56 -8.73
C THR A 265 16.96 18.40 -8.60
N ILE A 266 17.66 18.54 -9.72
CA ILE A 266 19.10 18.35 -9.79
C ILE A 266 19.71 19.74 -10.11
N PRO A 267 20.66 20.23 -9.30
CA PRO A 267 21.44 21.42 -9.65
C PRO A 267 22.21 21.24 -10.97
N ASP A 268 22.53 22.32 -11.66
CA ASP A 268 23.17 22.28 -12.99
C ASP A 268 24.56 21.63 -12.99
N ASP A 269 25.26 21.66 -11.86
CA ASP A 269 26.56 21.03 -11.65
C ASP A 269 26.48 19.55 -11.27
N LYS A 270 25.26 19.00 -11.10
CA LYS A 270 24.99 17.61 -10.73
C LYS A 270 24.19 16.88 -11.78
N GLN A 271 24.17 15.55 -11.67
CA GLN A 271 23.41 14.64 -12.51
C GLN A 271 22.89 13.46 -11.71
N LEU A 272 21.77 12.87 -12.12
CA LEU A 272 21.30 11.60 -11.58
C LEU A 272 21.92 10.45 -12.37
N ILE A 273 22.57 9.53 -11.67
CA ILE A 273 23.03 8.26 -12.23
C ILE A 273 22.08 7.16 -11.72
N VAL A 274 21.57 6.38 -12.66
CA VAL A 274 20.82 5.15 -12.37
C VAL A 274 21.70 3.98 -12.75
N GLU A 275 22.08 3.18 -11.75
CA GLU A 275 22.98 2.03 -11.93
C GLU A 275 22.27 0.74 -11.59
N MET A 276 22.55 -0.29 -12.36
CA MET A 276 22.10 -1.66 -12.11
C MET A 276 23.31 -2.58 -12.07
N HIS A 277 23.46 -3.29 -10.96
CA HIS A 277 24.57 -4.19 -10.73
C HIS A 277 24.15 -5.64 -10.92
N GLU A 278 24.99 -6.39 -11.60
CA GLU A 278 24.82 -7.84 -11.76
C GLU A 278 25.39 -8.57 -10.54
N LYS A 279 24.61 -9.53 -10.02
CA LYS A 279 25.02 -10.37 -8.91
C LYS A 279 26.14 -11.32 -9.34
N ASN A 280 27.27 -11.27 -8.63
CA ASN A 280 28.45 -12.08 -8.92
C ASN A 280 28.97 -11.96 -10.37
N GLY A 281 28.69 -10.85 -11.05
CA GLY A 281 29.04 -10.60 -12.43
C GLY A 281 29.61 -9.21 -12.68
N GLY A 282 30.02 -8.92 -13.90
CA GLY A 282 30.62 -7.65 -14.31
C GLY A 282 29.84 -6.89 -15.38
N ARG A 283 28.60 -7.33 -15.73
CA ARG A 283 27.79 -6.69 -16.79
C ARG A 283 26.96 -5.53 -16.27
N HIS A 284 27.55 -4.69 -15.42
CA HIS A 284 26.83 -3.53 -14.86
C HIS A 284 26.34 -2.60 -15.95
N GLN A 285 25.22 -1.96 -15.71
CA GLN A 285 24.61 -0.98 -16.58
C GLN A 285 24.38 0.32 -15.83
N SER A 286 24.64 1.45 -16.47
CA SER A 286 24.33 2.75 -15.91
C SER A 286 23.93 3.74 -17.00
N PHE A 287 23.03 4.65 -16.66
CA PHE A 287 22.70 5.79 -17.51
C PHE A 287 22.53 7.06 -16.65
N VAL A 288 22.66 8.18 -17.32
CA VAL A 288 22.58 9.50 -16.70
C VAL A 288 21.23 10.13 -17.07
N VAL A 289 20.63 10.83 -16.11
CA VAL A 289 19.44 11.66 -16.28
C VAL A 289 19.80 13.08 -15.83
N GLU A 290 19.60 14.05 -16.71
CA GLU A 290 19.87 15.44 -16.47
C GLU A 290 18.64 16.16 -15.88
N ASN A 291 18.85 17.34 -15.27
CA ASN A 291 17.73 18.14 -14.76
C ASN A 291 16.72 18.49 -15.86
N GLU A 292 17.19 18.73 -17.08
CA GLU A 292 16.33 19.01 -18.23
C GLU A 292 15.35 17.86 -18.53
N ASP A 293 15.78 16.61 -18.36
CA ASP A 293 14.94 15.44 -18.55
C ASP A 293 13.86 15.34 -17.47
N LEU A 294 14.22 15.67 -16.21
CA LEU A 294 13.27 15.69 -15.09
C LEU A 294 12.20 16.76 -15.26
N VAL A 295 12.60 17.96 -15.67
CA VAL A 295 11.66 19.07 -15.89
C VAL A 295 10.70 18.78 -17.07
N ARG A 296 11.13 17.98 -18.04
CA ARG A 296 10.31 17.53 -19.18
C ARG A 296 9.52 16.26 -18.88
N ALA A 297 9.49 15.79 -17.63
CA ALA A 297 8.65 14.65 -17.24
C ALA A 297 7.19 14.92 -17.63
N ARG A 298 6.52 13.90 -18.18
CA ARG A 298 5.11 14.03 -18.61
C ARG A 298 4.19 14.03 -17.40
N GLU A 299 3.21 14.92 -17.39
CA GLU A 299 2.12 14.84 -16.41
C GLU A 299 1.22 13.64 -16.67
N ILE A 300 0.84 12.95 -15.60
CA ILE A 300 -0.01 11.75 -15.68
C ILE A 300 -1.45 12.04 -16.07
N ASN A 301 -1.91 13.31 -15.97
CA ASN A 301 -3.22 13.74 -16.47
C ASN A 301 -3.46 13.39 -17.95
N GLU A 302 -2.38 13.16 -18.73
CA GLU A 302 -2.44 12.68 -20.10
C GLU A 302 -2.55 11.15 -20.24
N LEU A 303 -2.36 10.39 -19.14
CA LEU A 303 -2.53 8.94 -19.11
C LEU A 303 -4.00 8.63 -18.81
N LYS A 304 -4.63 7.86 -19.68
CA LYS A 304 -5.93 7.26 -19.35
C LYS A 304 -5.68 6.17 -18.30
N VAL A 305 -5.74 6.54 -17.03
CA VAL A 305 -5.69 5.58 -15.93
C VAL A 305 -6.96 4.72 -16.02
N LYS A 306 -6.82 3.48 -16.47
CA LYS A 306 -7.90 2.48 -16.58
C LYS A 306 -7.59 1.29 -15.70
#